data_4f5054766318775176409cc1fba92452
#
_entry.id   4f5054766318775176409cc1fba92452
#
_cell.length_a   1.000
_cell.length_b   1.000
_cell.length_c   1.000
_cell.angle_alpha   90.00
_cell.angle_beta   90.00
_cell.angle_gamma   90.00
#
_symmetry.space_group_name_H-M   'P 1'
#
loop_
_entity.id
_entity.type
_entity.pdbx_description
1 polymer ?
#
loop_
_entity_poly.entity_id
_entity_poly.type
_entity_poly.pdbx_seq_one_letter_code
_entity_poly.pdbx_strand_id
1 'polypeptide(L)'
;MLGITVLIVVISVMTGFDRELRAKVLGFEPHIVVTSDGVMSDWRDIKAEIDKTPGVIASAPYVQGPVIADHSGRIVTPIIQGIEPDMQEKIVNLKRLIKEGSADLSDDSALLGIRLAAALGLTVGDKVTIYAAGNIRSIIEELKRSQNNPQAKSKTLADLENEVVMPADLTVTGIFESGRYDYDFNVVFVPLHIGQELYSLGDDVHGIAVETDDPYRAEAVKQALNRLLQPQATAETWIDRNKDRFDAIRVERNVMFIILMFLIVIAAFSIMNTLITVTVQKTREIGIMKALGARTWQIVWVFLSQGMLVGVFGNATGLALGMLLIRYRNEFKEWLAQTLHIQIFPADIYEFSSIPAQVVPHDVAIICISAFFICSFAALIPAYFAARLDPVKALRYE
;
A
#
# COMPACT_ATOMS: atom_id res chain seq x y z
N MET A 1 14.20 -18.09 20.04
CA MET A 1 14.99 -17.87 18.83
C MET A 1 14.13 -17.79 17.57
N LEU A 2 13.60 -18.89 17.03
CA LEU A 2 12.82 -18.90 15.78
C LEU A 2 11.64 -17.88 15.75
N GLY A 3 10.83 -17.83 16.80
CA GLY A 3 9.71 -16.89 16.88
C GLY A 3 10.13 -15.43 16.77
N ILE A 4 11.23 -15.05 17.39
CA ILE A 4 11.79 -13.70 17.34
C ILE A 4 12.32 -13.39 15.93
N THR A 5 13.06 -14.34 15.34
CA THR A 5 13.55 -14.23 13.97
C THR A 5 12.41 -13.96 12.98
N VAL A 6 11.36 -14.79 13.02
CA VAL A 6 10.20 -14.68 12.12
C VAL A 6 9.47 -13.35 12.35
N LEU A 7 9.26 -12.97 13.61
CA LEU A 7 8.56 -11.72 13.92
C LEU A 7 9.34 -10.49 13.44
N ILE A 8 10.66 -10.45 13.63
CA ILE A 8 11.49 -9.36 13.11
C ILE A 8 11.43 -9.29 11.58
N VAL A 9 11.55 -10.44 10.89
CA VAL A 9 11.52 -10.48 9.42
C VAL A 9 10.15 -10.02 8.90
N VAL A 10 9.05 -10.58 9.42
CA VAL A 10 7.71 -10.26 8.95
C VAL A 10 7.37 -8.79 9.18
N ILE A 11 7.61 -8.25 10.38
CA ILE A 11 7.32 -6.84 10.67
C ILE A 11 8.20 -5.91 9.83
N SER A 12 9.48 -6.25 9.63
CA SER A 12 10.37 -5.44 8.78
C SER A 12 9.95 -5.44 7.31
N VAL A 13 9.48 -6.58 6.78
CA VAL A 13 8.96 -6.68 5.41
C VAL A 13 7.66 -5.90 5.28
N MET A 14 6.72 -6.03 6.22
CA MET A 14 5.45 -5.27 6.21
C MET A 14 5.68 -3.76 6.29
N THR A 15 6.64 -3.32 7.12
CA THR A 15 7.01 -1.90 7.21
C THR A 15 7.67 -1.41 5.92
N GLY A 16 8.53 -2.22 5.31
CA GLY A 16 9.13 -1.93 4.02
C GLY A 16 8.08 -1.83 2.90
N PHE A 17 7.11 -2.72 2.90
CA PHE A 17 6.00 -2.72 1.95
C PHE A 17 5.11 -1.47 2.08
N ASP A 18 4.69 -1.10 3.30
CA ASP A 18 3.91 0.13 3.55
C ASP A 18 4.65 1.37 3.05
N ARG A 19 5.96 1.47 3.34
CA ARG A 19 6.76 2.61 2.90
C ARG A 19 6.91 2.69 1.38
N GLU A 20 7.17 1.57 0.73
CA GLU A 20 7.33 1.51 -0.73
C GLU A 20 6.03 1.83 -1.45
N LEU A 21 4.90 1.32 -0.94
CA LEU A 21 3.58 1.68 -1.48
C LEU A 21 3.30 3.17 -1.35
N ARG A 22 3.60 3.78 -0.20
CA ARG A 22 3.46 5.22 -0.02
C ARG A 22 4.32 6.01 -0.98
N ALA A 23 5.57 5.60 -1.18
CA ALA A 23 6.48 6.24 -2.12
C ALA A 23 5.97 6.14 -3.57
N LYS A 24 5.39 4.99 -3.95
CA LYS A 24 4.79 4.80 -5.28
C LYS A 24 3.51 5.62 -5.46
N VAL A 25 2.65 5.70 -4.46
CA VAL A 25 1.45 6.58 -4.53
C VAL A 25 1.89 8.02 -4.72
N LEU A 26 2.82 8.51 -3.89
CA LEU A 26 3.33 9.89 -3.97
C LEU A 26 4.09 10.21 -5.27
N GLY A 27 4.60 9.20 -5.97
CA GLY A 27 5.28 9.40 -7.26
C GLY A 27 4.34 9.76 -8.43
N PHE A 28 3.02 9.55 -8.27
CA PHE A 28 2.04 9.69 -9.36
C PHE A 28 0.76 10.42 -8.99
N GLU A 29 0.40 10.43 -7.72
CA GLU A 29 -0.81 11.09 -7.26
C GLU A 29 -0.46 12.45 -6.67
N PRO A 30 -1.27 13.49 -6.96
CA PRO A 30 -1.10 14.77 -6.30
C PRO A 30 -1.30 14.62 -4.79
N HIS A 31 -0.62 15.45 -4.01
CA HIS A 31 -0.69 15.40 -2.56
C HIS A 31 -2.09 15.72 -2.03
N ILE A 32 -2.82 16.60 -2.71
CA ILE A 32 -4.21 16.95 -2.39
C ILE A 32 -4.99 17.04 -3.70
N VAL A 33 -6.25 16.65 -3.65
CA VAL A 33 -7.21 16.84 -4.72
C VAL A 33 -8.37 17.66 -4.18
N VAL A 34 -8.73 18.72 -4.91
CA VAL A 34 -9.89 19.55 -4.61
C VAL A 34 -10.99 19.26 -5.60
N THR A 35 -12.16 18.86 -5.11
CA THR A 35 -13.35 18.53 -5.93
C THR A 35 -14.57 19.28 -5.42
N SER A 36 -15.58 19.43 -6.27
CA SER A 36 -16.90 19.94 -5.90
C SER A 36 -17.96 18.86 -6.07
N ASP A 37 -19.19 19.11 -5.63
CA ASP A 37 -20.34 18.24 -5.89
C ASP A 37 -20.72 18.32 -7.38
N GLY A 38 -20.08 17.51 -8.22
CA GLY A 38 -20.24 17.48 -9.67
C GLY A 38 -19.05 18.07 -10.41
N VAL A 39 -19.30 19.04 -11.30
CA VAL A 39 -18.27 19.73 -12.08
C VAL A 39 -17.93 21.09 -11.45
N MET A 40 -16.74 21.55 -11.67
CA MET A 40 -16.20 22.82 -11.14
C MET A 40 -16.14 23.86 -12.26
N SER A 41 -17.09 24.79 -12.27
CA SER A 41 -17.16 25.85 -13.31
C SER A 41 -16.23 27.02 -13.01
N ASP A 42 -16.11 27.42 -11.73
CA ASP A 42 -15.28 28.55 -11.30
C ASP A 42 -13.84 28.11 -10.91
N TRP A 43 -13.32 27.07 -11.58
CA TRP A 43 -12.06 26.45 -11.20
C TRP A 43 -10.86 27.40 -11.23
N ARG A 44 -10.88 28.43 -12.12
CA ARG A 44 -9.76 29.40 -12.19
C ARG A 44 -9.67 30.28 -10.96
N ASP A 45 -10.82 30.70 -10.41
CA ASP A 45 -10.87 31.48 -9.19
C ASP A 45 -10.49 30.65 -7.98
N ILE A 46 -11.04 29.41 -7.89
CA ILE A 46 -10.69 28.45 -6.84
C ILE A 46 -9.20 28.12 -6.91
N LYS A 47 -8.63 27.90 -8.11
CA LYS A 47 -7.20 27.67 -8.30
C LYS A 47 -6.36 28.84 -7.79
N ALA A 48 -6.77 30.06 -8.11
CA ALA A 48 -6.07 31.29 -7.67
C ALA A 48 -6.06 31.45 -6.15
N GLU A 49 -7.08 30.96 -5.44
CA GLU A 49 -7.12 30.90 -3.98
C GLU A 49 -6.24 29.77 -3.42
N ILE A 50 -6.27 28.60 -4.05
CA ILE A 50 -5.42 27.46 -3.69
C ILE A 50 -3.93 27.85 -3.79
N ASP A 51 -3.53 28.49 -4.87
CA ASP A 51 -2.13 28.88 -5.12
C ASP A 51 -1.58 29.91 -4.11
N LYS A 52 -2.46 30.63 -3.41
CA LYS A 52 -2.09 31.57 -2.34
C LYS A 52 -1.96 30.90 -0.97
N THR A 53 -2.41 29.65 -0.84
CA THR A 53 -2.42 28.94 0.45
C THR A 53 -0.99 28.53 0.84
N PRO A 54 -0.53 28.85 2.05
CA PRO A 54 0.80 28.45 2.51
C PRO A 54 1.00 26.93 2.48
N GLY A 55 2.13 26.49 1.94
CA GLY A 55 2.47 25.07 1.76
C GLY A 55 2.05 24.47 0.42
N VAL A 56 1.35 25.23 -0.45
CA VAL A 56 1.06 24.83 -1.83
C VAL A 56 2.22 25.26 -2.73
N ILE A 57 2.75 24.34 -3.53
CA ILE A 57 3.80 24.60 -4.54
C ILE A 57 3.18 24.87 -5.90
N ALA A 58 2.20 24.06 -6.29
CA ALA A 58 1.54 24.13 -7.58
C ALA A 58 0.13 23.55 -7.51
N SER A 59 -0.72 23.99 -8.44
CA SER A 59 -2.02 23.39 -8.65
C SER A 59 -2.32 23.30 -10.15
N ALA A 60 -3.08 22.28 -10.57
CA ALA A 60 -3.48 22.08 -11.98
C ALA A 60 -4.90 21.53 -12.07
N PRO A 61 -5.73 22.02 -13.01
CA PRO A 61 -7.03 21.44 -13.28
C PRO A 61 -6.88 20.08 -13.93
N TYR A 62 -7.87 19.21 -13.71
CA TYR A 62 -7.94 17.92 -14.39
C TYR A 62 -9.37 17.51 -14.72
N VAL A 63 -9.51 16.71 -15.77
CA VAL A 63 -10.71 15.95 -16.10
C VAL A 63 -10.36 14.47 -16.05
N GLN A 64 -11.12 13.68 -15.34
CA GLN A 64 -10.83 12.24 -15.17
C GLN A 64 -12.11 11.43 -15.27
N GLY A 65 -12.07 10.31 -15.98
CA GLY A 65 -13.19 9.39 -16.00
C GLY A 65 -12.94 8.18 -16.90
N PRO A 66 -13.81 7.15 -16.82
CA PRO A 66 -13.69 5.95 -17.65
C PRO A 66 -14.02 6.27 -19.11
N VAL A 67 -13.23 5.70 -20.01
CA VAL A 67 -13.42 5.78 -21.47
C VAL A 67 -13.27 4.39 -22.08
N ILE A 68 -13.61 4.27 -23.36
CA ILE A 68 -13.32 3.08 -24.13
C ILE A 68 -12.27 3.46 -25.17
N ALA A 69 -11.15 2.76 -25.13
CA ALA A 69 -10.09 2.85 -26.10
C ALA A 69 -10.16 1.66 -27.07
N ASP A 70 -10.20 1.95 -28.36
CA ASP A 70 -10.21 0.94 -29.43
C ASP A 70 -9.04 1.16 -30.37
N HIS A 71 -8.36 0.08 -30.70
CA HIS A 71 -7.42 0.03 -31.81
C HIS A 71 -7.56 -1.29 -32.55
N SER A 72 -7.96 -1.21 -33.82
CA SER A 72 -8.09 -2.37 -34.70
C SER A 72 -8.97 -3.51 -34.12
N GLY A 73 -10.05 -3.15 -33.39
CA GLY A 73 -10.98 -4.11 -32.77
C GLY A 73 -10.51 -4.64 -31.41
N ARG A 74 -9.38 -4.18 -30.87
CA ARG A 74 -8.96 -4.43 -29.49
C ARG A 74 -9.53 -3.34 -28.60
N ILE A 75 -10.38 -3.72 -27.69
CA ILE A 75 -11.13 -2.78 -26.86
C ILE A 75 -10.68 -2.93 -25.40
N VAL A 76 -10.34 -1.82 -24.75
CA VAL A 76 -10.00 -1.72 -23.33
C VAL A 76 -10.75 -0.53 -22.72
N THR A 77 -11.02 -0.54 -21.43
CA THR A 77 -11.72 0.53 -20.71
C THR A 77 -10.78 1.25 -19.73
N PRO A 78 -9.85 2.06 -20.20
CA PRO A 78 -8.98 2.83 -19.33
C PRO A 78 -9.70 4.05 -18.73
N ILE A 79 -9.00 4.73 -17.83
CA ILE A 79 -9.36 6.04 -17.29
C ILE A 79 -8.58 7.08 -18.09
N ILE A 80 -9.30 8.00 -18.71
CA ILE A 80 -8.68 9.17 -19.31
C ILE A 80 -8.37 10.19 -18.21
N GLN A 81 -7.23 10.86 -18.35
CA GLN A 81 -6.84 11.99 -17.51
C GLN A 81 -6.46 13.16 -18.39
N GLY A 82 -7.41 14.08 -18.57
CA GLY A 82 -7.21 15.34 -19.28
C GLY A 82 -6.47 16.32 -18.39
N ILE A 83 -5.33 16.80 -18.84
CA ILE A 83 -4.42 17.65 -18.06
C ILE A 83 -3.91 18.83 -18.91
N GLU A 84 -3.52 19.89 -18.19
CA GLU A 84 -2.76 21.01 -18.77
C GLU A 84 -1.27 20.72 -18.61
N PRO A 85 -0.52 20.41 -19.69
CA PRO A 85 0.85 19.88 -19.58
C PRO A 85 1.79 20.75 -18.77
N ASP A 86 1.76 22.08 -18.99
CA ASP A 86 2.65 23.03 -18.34
C ASP A 86 2.41 23.15 -16.83
N MET A 87 1.14 23.02 -16.40
CA MET A 87 0.77 23.02 -14.99
C MET A 87 1.05 21.66 -14.33
N GLN A 88 0.77 20.59 -15.05
CA GLN A 88 0.92 19.22 -14.56
C GLN A 88 2.40 18.85 -14.33
N GLU A 89 3.33 19.39 -15.11
CA GLU A 89 4.76 19.12 -14.95
C GLU A 89 5.30 19.45 -13.55
N LYS A 90 4.65 20.42 -12.86
CA LYS A 90 4.99 20.81 -11.50
C LYS A 90 4.40 19.87 -10.43
N ILE A 91 3.42 19.03 -10.79
CA ILE A 91 2.75 18.08 -9.90
C ILE A 91 3.32 16.69 -10.11
N VAL A 92 3.32 16.22 -11.37
CA VAL A 92 3.89 14.92 -11.77
C VAL A 92 4.80 15.15 -12.94
N ASN A 93 6.07 14.82 -12.80
CA ASN A 93 7.04 14.97 -13.88
C ASN A 93 6.88 13.84 -14.91
N LEU A 94 5.91 14.00 -15.82
CA LEU A 94 5.61 13.03 -16.89
C LEU A 94 6.83 12.75 -17.79
N LYS A 95 7.68 13.73 -18.03
CA LYS A 95 8.87 13.57 -18.88
C LYS A 95 9.84 12.50 -18.38
N ARG A 96 9.92 12.32 -17.06
CA ARG A 96 10.79 11.28 -16.44
C ARG A 96 10.23 9.87 -16.61
N LEU A 97 8.95 9.75 -16.91
CA LEU A 97 8.23 8.48 -17.00
C LEU A 97 8.19 7.94 -18.43
N ILE A 98 8.44 8.78 -19.41
CA ILE A 98 8.43 8.39 -20.83
C ILE A 98 9.56 7.39 -21.09
N LYS A 99 9.16 6.26 -21.65
CA LYS A 99 10.07 5.20 -22.13
C LYS A 99 10.30 5.29 -23.63
N GLU A 100 9.24 5.60 -24.39
CA GLU A 100 9.27 5.70 -25.83
C GLU A 100 8.52 6.97 -26.27
N GLY A 101 9.02 7.68 -27.27
CA GLY A 101 8.43 8.90 -27.78
C GLY A 101 8.74 10.15 -26.96
N SER A 102 7.77 11.03 -26.81
CA SER A 102 7.88 12.30 -26.09
C SER A 102 6.68 12.52 -25.15
N ALA A 103 6.86 13.39 -24.14
CA ALA A 103 5.76 13.81 -23.25
C ALA A 103 4.93 14.96 -23.86
N ASP A 104 4.88 15.04 -25.19
CA ASP A 104 4.11 16.06 -25.89
C ASP A 104 2.61 15.71 -25.84
N LEU A 105 1.83 16.63 -25.28
CA LEU A 105 0.37 16.57 -25.18
C LEU A 105 -0.21 17.83 -25.85
N SER A 106 0.17 18.05 -27.11
CA SER A 106 -0.39 19.08 -27.97
C SER A 106 -1.48 18.48 -28.86
N ASP A 107 -2.49 19.29 -29.16
CA ASP A 107 -3.60 18.92 -30.08
C ASP A 107 -4.23 17.54 -29.77
N ASP A 108 -4.49 16.73 -30.80
CA ASP A 108 -5.09 15.40 -30.71
C ASP A 108 -4.06 14.32 -30.33
N SER A 109 -3.42 14.45 -29.17
CA SER A 109 -2.36 13.56 -28.73
C SER A 109 -2.73 12.80 -27.47
N ALA A 110 -2.08 11.65 -27.26
CA ALA A 110 -2.25 10.83 -26.07
C ALA A 110 -0.93 10.21 -25.59
N LEU A 111 -0.76 10.12 -24.27
CA LEU A 111 0.28 9.31 -23.64
C LEU A 111 -0.37 8.05 -23.05
N LEU A 112 0.14 6.89 -23.41
CA LEU A 112 -0.37 5.61 -22.93
C LEU A 112 0.60 4.96 -21.98
N GLY A 113 0.06 4.27 -20.95
CA GLY A 113 0.90 3.39 -20.15
C GLY A 113 1.42 2.21 -20.96
N ILE A 114 2.63 1.76 -20.67
CA ILE A 114 3.32 0.71 -21.44
C ILE A 114 2.51 -0.59 -21.56
N ARG A 115 1.77 -0.95 -20.52
CA ARG A 115 0.93 -2.16 -20.49
C ARG A 115 -0.35 -1.97 -21.33
N LEU A 116 -0.92 -0.77 -21.29
CA LEU A 116 -2.08 -0.43 -22.10
C LEU A 116 -1.72 -0.42 -23.59
N ALA A 117 -0.60 0.19 -23.94
CA ALA A 117 -0.08 0.20 -25.31
C ALA A 117 0.16 -1.23 -25.82
N ALA A 118 0.76 -2.10 -25.01
CA ALA A 118 0.96 -3.51 -25.33
C ALA A 118 -0.36 -4.28 -25.50
N ALA A 119 -1.36 -4.03 -24.64
CA ALA A 119 -2.68 -4.67 -24.75
C ALA A 119 -3.43 -4.29 -26.02
N LEU A 120 -3.35 -3.03 -26.42
CA LEU A 120 -3.94 -2.53 -27.67
C LEU A 120 -3.08 -2.83 -28.91
N GLY A 121 -1.79 -3.15 -28.71
CA GLY A 121 -0.82 -3.37 -29.79
C GLY A 121 -0.42 -2.07 -30.48
N LEU A 122 -0.33 -0.97 -29.70
CA LEU A 122 0.01 0.37 -30.14
C LEU A 122 1.49 0.67 -29.94
N THR A 123 2.03 1.44 -30.85
CA THR A 123 3.37 2.03 -30.77
C THR A 123 3.28 3.55 -30.94
N VAL A 124 4.37 4.26 -30.66
CA VAL A 124 4.44 5.71 -30.87
C VAL A 124 4.20 6.06 -32.34
N GLY A 125 3.27 6.97 -32.55
CA GLY A 125 2.82 7.39 -33.90
C GLY A 125 1.52 6.73 -34.37
N ASP A 126 1.07 5.66 -33.73
CA ASP A 126 -0.21 5.03 -34.04
C ASP A 126 -1.39 5.86 -33.53
N LYS A 127 -2.59 5.57 -34.06
CA LYS A 127 -3.82 6.25 -33.63
C LYS A 127 -4.65 5.32 -32.74
N VAL A 128 -5.20 5.87 -31.67
CA VAL A 128 -6.17 5.23 -30.80
C VAL A 128 -7.47 6.02 -30.84
N THR A 129 -8.60 5.32 -31.03
CA THR A 129 -9.92 5.92 -30.97
C THR A 129 -10.49 5.83 -29.57
N ILE A 130 -10.86 6.96 -28.97
CA ILE A 130 -11.40 7.04 -27.62
C ILE A 130 -12.87 7.44 -27.66
N TYR A 131 -13.72 6.63 -27.06
CA TYR A 131 -15.15 6.86 -26.92
C TYR A 131 -15.48 7.26 -25.49
N ALA A 132 -16.31 8.28 -25.34
CA ALA A 132 -16.85 8.65 -24.02
C ALA A 132 -17.77 7.54 -23.47
N ALA A 133 -17.59 7.17 -22.22
CA ALA A 133 -18.40 6.11 -21.59
C ALA A 133 -19.91 6.49 -21.53
N GLY A 134 -20.21 7.78 -21.46
CA GLY A 134 -21.59 8.31 -21.51
C GLY A 134 -22.35 7.95 -22.78
N ASN A 135 -21.66 7.86 -23.91
CA ASN A 135 -22.28 7.51 -25.21
C ASN A 135 -22.91 6.12 -25.21
N ILE A 136 -22.26 5.15 -24.53
CA ILE A 136 -22.76 3.78 -24.46
C ILE A 136 -24.02 3.70 -23.63
N ARG A 137 -24.12 4.47 -22.56
CA ARG A 137 -25.30 4.50 -21.71
C ARG A 137 -26.50 5.06 -22.48
N SER A 138 -26.33 6.14 -23.24
CA SER A 138 -27.38 6.72 -24.05
C SER A 138 -27.81 5.78 -25.20
N ILE A 139 -26.87 5.12 -25.86
CA ILE A 139 -27.16 4.11 -26.90
C ILE A 139 -27.89 2.90 -26.30
N ILE A 140 -27.46 2.37 -25.15
CA ILE A 140 -28.13 1.24 -24.49
C ILE A 140 -29.53 1.62 -24.02
N GLU A 141 -29.73 2.82 -23.47
CA GLU A 141 -31.05 3.30 -23.06
C GLU A 141 -32.00 3.45 -24.25
N GLU A 142 -31.49 3.95 -25.38
CA GLU A 142 -32.28 4.07 -26.62
C GLU A 142 -32.64 2.69 -27.20
N LEU A 143 -31.71 1.74 -27.24
CA LEU A 143 -31.96 0.36 -27.64
C LEU A 143 -33.01 -0.30 -26.76
N LYS A 144 -32.93 -0.11 -25.44
CA LYS A 144 -33.96 -0.61 -24.50
C LYS A 144 -35.31 0.04 -24.71
N ARG A 145 -35.37 1.35 -25.00
CA ARG A 145 -36.63 2.07 -25.33
C ARG A 145 -37.24 1.56 -26.63
N SER A 146 -36.43 1.36 -27.66
CA SER A 146 -36.86 0.81 -28.94
C SER A 146 -37.38 -0.62 -28.83
N GLN A 147 -36.77 -1.45 -27.98
CA GLN A 147 -37.27 -2.81 -27.73
C GLN A 147 -38.59 -2.84 -26.95
N ASN A 148 -38.76 -1.93 -25.99
CA ASN A 148 -39.96 -1.91 -25.12
C ASN A 148 -41.15 -1.17 -25.76
N ASN A 149 -40.96 -0.35 -26.79
CA ASN A 149 -42.01 0.36 -27.48
C ASN A 149 -41.72 0.51 -28.98
N PRO A 150 -42.03 -0.51 -29.81
CA PRO A 150 -41.77 -0.52 -31.25
C PRO A 150 -42.49 0.59 -32.05
N GLN A 151 -43.48 1.27 -31.45
CA GLN A 151 -44.20 2.39 -32.06
C GLN A 151 -43.67 3.78 -31.61
N ALA A 152 -42.79 3.84 -30.62
CA ALA A 152 -42.08 5.08 -30.30
C ALA A 152 -41.22 5.48 -31.52
N LYS A 153 -41.42 6.71 -32.04
CA LYS A 153 -40.51 7.23 -33.06
C LYS A 153 -39.10 7.07 -32.53
N SER A 154 -38.32 6.16 -33.13
CA SER A 154 -36.88 6.08 -32.91
C SER A 154 -36.32 7.45 -33.22
N LYS A 155 -35.50 8.01 -32.33
CA LYS A 155 -34.74 9.23 -32.65
C LYS A 155 -34.01 9.00 -33.99
N THR A 156 -34.12 9.94 -34.86
CA THR A 156 -33.40 9.89 -36.15
C THR A 156 -31.88 9.85 -35.87
N LEU A 157 -31.09 9.16 -36.71
CA LEU A 157 -29.64 9.16 -36.58
C LEU A 157 -29.06 10.58 -36.36
N ALA A 158 -29.67 11.60 -36.99
CA ALA A 158 -29.31 13.02 -36.80
C ALA A 158 -29.62 13.55 -35.37
N ASP A 159 -30.66 13.02 -34.69
CA ASP A 159 -30.96 13.40 -33.33
C ASP A 159 -29.99 12.72 -32.34
N LEU A 160 -29.50 11.52 -32.67
CA LEU A 160 -28.47 10.80 -31.92
C LEU A 160 -27.09 11.42 -32.12
N GLU A 161 -26.77 11.91 -33.33
CA GLU A 161 -25.52 12.63 -33.59
C GLU A 161 -25.36 13.91 -32.76
N ASN A 162 -26.46 14.55 -32.37
CA ASN A 162 -26.43 15.72 -31.48
C ASN A 162 -26.34 15.41 -29.99
N GLU A 163 -26.58 14.15 -29.59
CA GLU A 163 -26.49 13.69 -28.18
C GLU A 163 -25.25 12.81 -27.92
N VAL A 164 -24.62 12.30 -28.98
CA VAL A 164 -23.46 11.43 -28.89
C VAL A 164 -22.19 12.26 -29.07
N VAL A 165 -21.36 12.31 -28.06
CA VAL A 165 -20.05 12.92 -28.15
C VAL A 165 -19.22 12.16 -29.19
N MET A 166 -18.68 12.85 -30.18
CA MET A 166 -17.87 12.23 -31.23
C MET A 166 -16.66 11.54 -30.63
N PRO A 167 -16.29 10.34 -31.09
CA PRO A 167 -15.06 9.70 -30.65
C PRO A 167 -13.84 10.56 -31.05
N ALA A 168 -12.83 10.60 -30.19
CA ALA A 168 -11.59 11.31 -30.46
C ALA A 168 -10.55 10.33 -31.02
N ASP A 169 -10.00 10.63 -32.21
CA ASP A 169 -8.88 9.89 -32.77
C ASP A 169 -7.57 10.55 -32.37
N LEU A 170 -6.91 9.98 -31.38
CA LEU A 170 -5.70 10.55 -30.78
C LEU A 170 -4.44 9.83 -31.28
N THR A 171 -3.40 10.61 -31.58
CA THR A 171 -2.09 10.09 -31.93
C THR A 171 -1.27 9.79 -30.66
N VAL A 172 -0.73 8.59 -30.56
CA VAL A 172 0.15 8.20 -29.46
C VAL A 172 1.50 8.89 -29.61
N THR A 173 1.76 9.93 -28.82
CA THR A 173 3.02 10.68 -28.84
C THR A 173 4.08 10.11 -27.92
N GLY A 174 3.67 9.37 -26.88
CA GLY A 174 4.61 8.71 -25.99
C GLY A 174 3.98 7.58 -25.20
N ILE A 175 4.86 6.70 -24.76
CA ILE A 175 4.52 5.57 -23.90
C ILE A 175 5.27 5.74 -22.57
N PHE A 176 4.54 5.77 -21.46
CA PHE A 176 5.10 5.94 -20.12
C PHE A 176 5.13 4.64 -19.33
N GLU A 177 6.07 4.53 -18.39
CA GLU A 177 6.15 3.47 -17.40
C GLU A 177 6.25 4.08 -16.01
N SER A 178 5.20 3.86 -15.22
CA SER A 178 5.09 4.35 -13.86
C SER A 178 5.69 3.39 -12.83
N GLY A 179 5.85 2.12 -13.20
CA GLY A 179 6.17 1.04 -12.29
C GLY A 179 5.00 0.63 -11.39
N ARG A 180 3.78 1.14 -11.68
CA ARG A 180 2.52 0.71 -11.07
C ARG A 180 1.65 0.06 -12.14
N TYR A 181 1.30 -1.21 -11.91
CA TYR A 181 0.49 -1.96 -12.86
C TYR A 181 -0.83 -1.26 -13.19
N ASP A 182 -1.51 -0.76 -12.14
CA ASP A 182 -2.80 -0.09 -12.28
C ASP A 182 -2.74 1.16 -13.17
N TYR A 183 -1.68 1.96 -13.03
CA TYR A 183 -1.48 3.15 -13.86
C TYR A 183 -1.02 2.79 -15.28
N ASP A 184 -0.07 1.88 -15.40
CA ASP A 184 0.50 1.48 -16.68
C ASP A 184 -0.52 0.76 -17.58
N PHE A 185 -1.58 0.18 -16.99
CA PHE A 185 -2.64 -0.50 -17.72
C PHE A 185 -3.92 0.33 -17.87
N ASN A 186 -4.24 1.20 -16.91
CA ASN A 186 -5.54 1.85 -16.87
C ASN A 186 -5.54 3.35 -17.16
N VAL A 187 -4.40 4.02 -17.33
CA VAL A 187 -4.39 5.48 -17.48
C VAL A 187 -3.95 5.90 -18.88
N VAL A 188 -4.68 6.85 -19.43
CA VAL A 188 -4.35 7.58 -20.67
C VAL A 188 -4.32 9.06 -20.33
N PHE A 189 -3.19 9.73 -20.57
CA PHE A 189 -3.12 11.18 -20.47
C PHE A 189 -3.44 11.81 -21.82
N VAL A 190 -4.25 12.86 -21.80
CA VAL A 190 -4.63 13.66 -22.94
C VAL A 190 -4.59 15.15 -22.58
N PRO A 191 -4.56 16.07 -23.54
CA PRO A 191 -4.79 17.48 -23.29
C PRO A 191 -6.12 17.73 -22.58
N LEU A 192 -6.16 18.75 -21.73
CA LEU A 192 -7.35 19.06 -20.90
C LEU A 192 -8.60 19.25 -21.77
N HIS A 193 -8.50 19.95 -22.89
CA HIS A 193 -9.63 20.22 -23.79
C HIS A 193 -10.25 18.94 -24.36
N ILE A 194 -9.44 17.92 -24.69
CA ILE A 194 -9.95 16.60 -25.14
C ILE A 194 -10.76 15.93 -24.04
N GLY A 195 -10.27 15.99 -22.79
CA GLY A 195 -11.03 15.50 -21.63
C GLY A 195 -12.35 16.23 -21.46
N GLN A 196 -12.33 17.56 -21.61
CA GLN A 196 -13.55 18.40 -21.52
C GLN A 196 -14.53 18.09 -22.63
N GLU A 197 -14.09 17.89 -23.86
CA GLU A 197 -14.93 17.50 -24.99
C GLU A 197 -15.58 16.12 -24.79
N LEU A 198 -14.80 15.11 -24.40
CA LEU A 198 -15.29 13.75 -24.18
C LEU A 198 -16.34 13.67 -23.07
N TYR A 199 -16.30 14.59 -22.12
CA TYR A 199 -17.28 14.64 -21.02
C TYR A 199 -18.31 15.78 -21.20
N SER A 200 -18.28 16.53 -22.31
CA SER A 200 -19.20 17.65 -22.62
C SER A 200 -19.18 18.72 -21.52
N LEU A 201 -18.02 19.02 -20.96
CA LEU A 201 -17.88 19.93 -19.83
C LEU A 201 -17.77 21.40 -20.23
N GLY A 202 -17.54 21.68 -21.51
CA GLY A 202 -17.18 23.04 -21.94
C GLY A 202 -15.86 23.48 -21.34
N ASP A 203 -15.88 24.48 -20.47
CA ASP A 203 -14.68 24.99 -19.75
C ASP A 203 -14.55 24.43 -18.32
N ASP A 204 -15.51 23.62 -17.88
CA ASP A 204 -15.55 23.07 -16.51
C ASP A 204 -14.52 21.93 -16.36
N VAL A 205 -14.19 21.62 -15.09
CA VAL A 205 -13.26 20.54 -14.76
C VAL A 205 -13.83 19.66 -13.64
N HIS A 206 -13.30 18.45 -13.48
CA HIS A 206 -13.69 17.56 -12.40
C HIS A 206 -13.04 17.93 -11.06
N GLY A 207 -11.88 18.61 -11.09
CA GLY A 207 -11.20 19.03 -9.89
C GLY A 207 -9.84 19.67 -10.15
N ILE A 208 -9.16 20.02 -9.07
CA ILE A 208 -7.84 20.61 -9.08
C ILE A 208 -6.88 19.72 -8.29
N ALA A 209 -5.82 19.28 -8.95
CA ALA A 209 -4.70 18.59 -8.34
C ALA A 209 -3.76 19.60 -7.69
N VAL A 210 -3.31 19.34 -6.46
CA VAL A 210 -2.47 20.27 -5.68
C VAL A 210 -1.24 19.56 -5.16
N GLU A 211 -0.09 20.17 -5.39
CA GLU A 211 1.21 19.74 -4.90
C GLU A 211 1.61 20.58 -3.69
N THR A 212 2.08 19.94 -2.62
CA THR A 212 2.53 20.59 -1.39
C THR A 212 4.01 20.41 -1.16
N ASP A 213 4.62 21.27 -0.35
CA ASP A 213 6.03 21.24 0.01
C ASP A 213 6.44 19.94 0.75
N ASP A 214 5.53 19.37 1.53
CA ASP A 214 5.71 18.10 2.22
C ASP A 214 4.43 17.25 2.14
N PRO A 215 4.47 16.09 1.45
CA PRO A 215 3.31 15.22 1.32
C PRO A 215 2.76 14.71 2.66
N TYR A 216 3.61 14.61 3.67
CA TYR A 216 3.20 14.16 5.01
C TYR A 216 2.56 15.28 5.84
N ARG A 217 2.68 16.55 5.41
CA ARG A 217 1.99 17.71 5.98
C ARG A 217 0.75 18.12 5.22
N ALA A 218 0.39 17.38 4.17
CA ALA A 218 -0.80 17.65 3.35
C ALA A 218 -2.10 17.79 4.17
N GLU A 219 -2.20 17.13 5.32
CA GLU A 219 -3.35 17.23 6.21
C GLU A 219 -3.56 18.68 6.75
N ALA A 220 -2.48 19.38 7.10
CA ALA A 220 -2.58 20.76 7.56
C ALA A 220 -3.02 21.71 6.43
N VAL A 221 -2.49 21.48 5.21
CA VAL A 221 -2.89 22.26 4.01
C VAL A 221 -4.34 21.96 3.64
N LYS A 222 -4.78 20.68 3.67
CA LYS A 222 -6.18 20.30 3.46
C LYS A 222 -7.13 21.04 4.40
N GLN A 223 -6.79 21.12 5.70
CA GLN A 223 -7.62 21.82 6.66
C GLN A 223 -7.70 23.33 6.37
N ALA A 224 -6.62 23.94 5.90
CA ALA A 224 -6.62 25.34 5.48
C ALA A 224 -7.50 25.54 4.24
N LEU A 225 -7.34 24.69 3.21
CA LEU A 225 -8.14 24.72 1.99
C LEU A 225 -9.63 24.48 2.27
N ASN A 226 -9.98 23.52 3.11
CA ASN A 226 -11.39 23.27 3.46
C ASN A 226 -12.05 24.42 4.21
N ARG A 227 -11.30 25.17 5.03
CA ARG A 227 -11.84 26.39 5.67
C ARG A 227 -12.09 27.53 4.68
N LEU A 228 -11.28 27.59 3.62
CA LEU A 228 -11.34 28.62 2.60
C LEU A 228 -12.42 28.33 1.56
N LEU A 229 -12.54 27.06 1.15
CA LEU A 229 -13.31 26.67 -0.03
C LEU A 229 -14.71 26.12 0.29
N GLN A 230 -15.00 25.69 1.54
CA GLN A 230 -16.33 25.18 1.87
C GLN A 230 -17.36 26.32 1.88
N PRO A 231 -18.62 26.06 1.40
CA PRO A 231 -19.15 24.77 0.94
C PRO A 231 -18.91 24.46 -0.56
N GLN A 232 -18.22 25.29 -1.31
CA GLN A 232 -18.09 25.21 -2.77
C GLN A 232 -17.26 24.00 -3.24
N ALA A 233 -16.19 23.70 -2.51
CA ALA A 233 -15.30 22.58 -2.83
C ALA A 233 -14.73 21.93 -1.57
N THR A 234 -14.28 20.69 -1.71
CA THR A 234 -13.69 19.89 -0.63
C THR A 234 -12.32 19.37 -1.06
N ALA A 235 -11.34 19.53 -0.17
CA ALA A 235 -10.00 19.03 -0.35
C ALA A 235 -9.83 17.67 0.34
N GLU A 236 -9.23 16.70 -0.35
CA GLU A 236 -8.86 15.38 0.16
C GLU A 236 -7.37 15.14 -0.07
N THR A 237 -6.70 14.54 0.92
CA THR A 237 -5.29 14.18 0.79
C THR A 237 -5.12 12.85 0.05
N TRP A 238 -3.91 12.60 -0.43
CA TRP A 238 -3.52 11.30 -0.98
C TRP A 238 -3.72 10.14 0.02
N ILE A 239 -3.63 10.42 1.34
CA ILE A 239 -3.90 9.45 2.40
C ILE A 239 -5.40 9.16 2.49
N ASP A 240 -6.26 10.19 2.44
CA ASP A 240 -7.72 10.02 2.49
C ASP A 240 -8.22 9.20 1.30
N ARG A 241 -7.72 9.48 0.11
CA ARG A 241 -8.09 8.79 -1.13
C ARG A 241 -7.64 7.33 -1.16
N ASN A 242 -6.53 7.01 -0.49
CA ASN A 242 -6.00 5.65 -0.39
C ASN A 242 -6.23 5.03 1.00
N LYS A 243 -7.18 5.58 1.78
CA LYS A 243 -7.41 5.20 3.18
C LYS A 243 -7.67 3.70 3.33
N ASP A 244 -8.54 3.14 2.51
CA ASP A 244 -8.91 1.73 2.60
C ASP A 244 -7.70 0.80 2.37
N ARG A 245 -6.80 1.17 1.44
CA ARG A 245 -5.56 0.43 1.18
C ARG A 245 -4.62 0.51 2.39
N PHE A 246 -4.39 1.71 2.93
CA PHE A 246 -3.48 1.88 4.07
C PHE A 246 -4.03 1.28 5.35
N ASP A 247 -5.34 1.36 5.57
CA ASP A 247 -6.00 0.74 6.72
C ASP A 247 -5.96 -0.79 6.62
N ALA A 248 -6.15 -1.38 5.43
CA ALA A 248 -5.99 -2.81 5.21
C ALA A 248 -4.58 -3.29 5.56
N ILE A 249 -3.54 -2.60 5.09
CA ILE A 249 -2.14 -2.93 5.40
C ILE A 249 -1.87 -2.80 6.90
N ARG A 250 -2.41 -1.76 7.54
CA ARG A 250 -2.27 -1.56 9.00
C ARG A 250 -2.92 -2.69 9.78
N VAL A 251 -4.13 -3.09 9.40
CA VAL A 251 -4.86 -4.20 10.02
C VAL A 251 -4.09 -5.50 9.82
N GLU A 252 -3.62 -5.78 8.60
CA GLU A 252 -2.82 -6.97 8.30
C GLU A 252 -1.55 -7.02 9.16
N ARG A 253 -0.81 -5.92 9.25
CA ARG A 253 0.38 -5.81 10.11
C ARG A 253 0.05 -6.11 11.58
N ASN A 254 -1.05 -5.56 12.10
CA ASN A 254 -1.47 -5.77 13.48
C ASN A 254 -1.87 -7.24 13.72
N VAL A 255 -2.61 -7.84 12.79
CA VAL A 255 -3.01 -9.26 12.86
C VAL A 255 -1.77 -10.16 12.83
N MET A 256 -0.83 -9.91 11.91
CA MET A 256 0.43 -10.65 11.86
C MET A 256 1.24 -10.52 13.15
N PHE A 257 1.32 -9.30 13.71
CA PHE A 257 1.99 -9.10 15.00
C PHE A 257 1.35 -9.94 16.10
N ILE A 258 0.01 -9.95 16.21
CA ILE A 258 -0.73 -10.74 17.20
C ILE A 258 -0.48 -12.23 17.00
N ILE A 259 -0.62 -12.74 15.79
CA ILE A 259 -0.42 -14.18 15.48
C ILE A 259 1.01 -14.60 15.83
N LEU A 260 2.01 -13.81 15.46
CA LEU A 260 3.40 -14.12 15.74
C LEU A 260 3.75 -13.95 17.23
N MET A 261 3.05 -13.07 17.95
CA MET A 261 3.16 -12.96 19.40
C MET A 261 2.66 -14.24 20.09
N PHE A 262 1.57 -14.85 19.62
CA PHE A 262 1.13 -16.17 20.10
C PHE A 262 2.19 -17.24 19.89
N LEU A 263 2.94 -17.19 18.79
CA LEU A 263 4.05 -18.12 18.56
C LEU A 263 5.15 -17.99 19.65
N ILE A 264 5.44 -16.76 20.08
CA ILE A 264 6.36 -16.51 21.20
C ILE A 264 5.78 -17.08 22.51
N VAL A 265 4.49 -16.92 22.75
CA VAL A 265 3.81 -17.50 23.93
C VAL A 265 3.90 -19.04 23.93
N ILE A 266 3.67 -19.68 22.79
CA ILE A 266 3.85 -21.14 22.64
C ILE A 266 5.29 -21.56 22.95
N ALA A 267 6.27 -20.82 22.45
CA ALA A 267 7.67 -21.07 22.76
C ALA A 267 7.97 -20.90 24.27
N ALA A 268 7.33 -19.93 24.94
CA ALA A 268 7.45 -19.73 26.37
C ALA A 268 6.85 -20.90 27.17
N PHE A 269 5.73 -21.48 26.74
CA PHE A 269 5.21 -22.72 27.33
C PHE A 269 6.16 -23.89 27.17
N SER A 270 6.85 -24.01 26.05
CA SER A 270 7.89 -25.02 25.84
C SER A 270 9.06 -24.85 26.83
N ILE A 271 9.52 -23.60 27.04
CA ILE A 271 10.54 -23.29 28.07
C ILE A 271 10.05 -23.64 29.45
N MET A 272 8.82 -23.27 29.79
CA MET A 272 8.22 -23.60 31.08
C MET A 272 8.17 -25.12 31.34
N ASN A 273 7.73 -25.90 30.35
CA ASN A 273 7.68 -27.35 30.43
C ASN A 273 9.09 -27.97 30.64
N THR A 274 10.08 -27.47 29.90
CA THR A 274 11.48 -27.87 30.06
C THR A 274 12.00 -27.58 31.48
N LEU A 275 11.70 -26.39 32.02
CA LEU A 275 12.12 -26.00 33.38
C LEU A 275 11.41 -26.82 34.44
N ILE A 276 10.13 -27.19 34.25
CA ILE A 276 9.41 -28.12 35.17
C ILE A 276 10.11 -29.48 35.18
N THR A 277 10.46 -30.01 33.99
CA THR A 277 11.15 -31.29 33.88
C THR A 277 12.53 -31.24 34.57
N VAL A 278 13.30 -30.19 34.35
CA VAL A 278 14.58 -29.96 35.02
C VAL A 278 14.40 -29.86 36.54
N THR A 279 13.36 -29.15 37.02
CA THR A 279 13.03 -29.04 38.46
C THR A 279 12.77 -30.42 39.06
N VAL A 280 11.99 -31.27 38.41
CA VAL A 280 11.70 -32.63 38.88
C VAL A 280 12.97 -33.48 38.93
N GLN A 281 13.80 -33.45 37.89
CA GLN A 281 15.08 -34.17 37.82
C GLN A 281 16.07 -33.69 38.88
N LYS A 282 16.04 -32.40 39.25
CA LYS A 282 16.95 -31.78 40.21
C LYS A 282 16.35 -31.68 41.63
N THR A 283 15.22 -32.35 41.89
CA THR A 283 14.51 -32.30 43.18
C THR A 283 15.43 -32.62 44.37
N ARG A 284 16.26 -33.65 44.28
CA ARG A 284 17.22 -34.03 45.31
C ARG A 284 18.28 -32.96 45.59
N GLU A 285 18.84 -32.36 44.51
CA GLU A 285 19.83 -31.29 44.65
C GLU A 285 19.20 -30.02 45.29
N ILE A 286 17.96 -29.69 44.93
CA ILE A 286 17.18 -28.60 45.53
C ILE A 286 16.95 -28.91 47.05
N GLY A 287 16.61 -30.15 47.37
CA GLY A 287 16.44 -30.60 48.77
C GLY A 287 17.72 -30.42 49.57
N ILE A 288 18.88 -30.81 49.04
CA ILE A 288 20.19 -30.64 49.69
C ILE A 288 20.48 -29.15 49.91
N MET A 289 20.29 -28.28 48.89
CA MET A 289 20.49 -26.84 49.05
C MET A 289 19.63 -26.25 50.15
N LYS A 290 18.37 -26.65 50.27
CA LYS A 290 17.46 -26.19 51.33
C LYS A 290 17.85 -26.72 52.69
N ALA A 291 18.30 -27.98 52.81
CA ALA A 291 18.79 -28.56 54.05
C ALA A 291 20.06 -27.86 54.57
N LEU A 292 20.92 -27.35 53.67
CA LEU A 292 22.08 -26.52 53.97
C LEU A 292 21.73 -25.05 54.27
N GLY A 293 20.42 -24.67 54.26
CA GLY A 293 19.96 -23.35 54.65
C GLY A 293 19.68 -22.38 53.53
N ALA A 294 19.60 -22.84 52.25
CA ALA A 294 19.21 -21.96 51.13
C ALA A 294 17.79 -21.42 51.31
N ARG A 295 17.65 -20.10 51.19
CA ARG A 295 16.36 -19.42 51.28
C ARG A 295 15.55 -19.68 50.01
N THR A 296 14.23 -19.71 50.12
CA THR A 296 13.27 -19.90 49.02
C THR A 296 13.59 -18.97 47.82
N TRP A 297 13.89 -17.70 48.11
CA TRP A 297 14.23 -16.70 47.07
C TRP A 297 15.50 -17.04 46.29
N GLN A 298 16.49 -17.65 46.92
CA GLN A 298 17.72 -18.07 46.24
C GLN A 298 17.44 -19.17 45.20
N ILE A 299 16.56 -20.11 45.54
CA ILE A 299 16.10 -21.16 44.63
C ILE A 299 15.32 -20.57 43.47
N VAL A 300 14.40 -19.60 43.73
CA VAL A 300 13.69 -18.87 42.67
C VAL A 300 14.67 -18.21 41.72
N TRP A 301 15.69 -17.53 42.25
CA TRP A 301 16.70 -16.85 41.40
C TRP A 301 17.49 -17.80 40.51
N VAL A 302 17.82 -19.01 40.97
CA VAL A 302 18.52 -20.02 40.15
C VAL A 302 17.71 -20.37 38.91
N PHE A 303 16.42 -20.68 39.06
CA PHE A 303 15.56 -21.03 37.92
C PHE A 303 15.15 -19.82 37.07
N LEU A 304 14.93 -18.67 37.70
CA LEU A 304 14.61 -17.43 36.97
C LEU A 304 15.80 -16.98 36.15
N SER A 305 17.03 -17.05 36.68
CA SER A 305 18.23 -16.71 35.92
C SER A 305 18.45 -17.62 34.71
N GLN A 306 18.07 -18.90 34.80
CA GLN A 306 18.09 -19.82 33.68
C GLN A 306 17.10 -19.37 32.54
N GLY A 307 15.86 -18.99 32.93
CA GLY A 307 14.89 -18.44 31.99
C GLY A 307 15.35 -17.12 31.36
N MET A 308 15.95 -16.24 32.17
CA MET A 308 16.54 -14.98 31.66
C MET A 308 17.69 -15.23 30.70
N LEU A 309 18.58 -16.17 30.97
CA LEU A 309 19.67 -16.54 30.05
C LEU A 309 19.14 -17.06 28.73
N VAL A 310 18.14 -17.97 28.78
CA VAL A 310 17.49 -18.45 27.55
C VAL A 310 16.83 -17.29 26.79
N GLY A 311 16.21 -16.34 27.51
CA GLY A 311 15.63 -15.13 26.92
C GLY A 311 16.68 -14.25 26.24
N VAL A 312 17.80 -13.97 26.90
CA VAL A 312 18.90 -13.13 26.35
C VAL A 312 19.55 -13.79 25.13
N PHE A 313 19.97 -15.06 25.25
CA PHE A 313 20.59 -15.79 24.13
C PHE A 313 19.59 -16.02 22.99
N GLY A 314 18.33 -16.32 23.33
CA GLY A 314 17.26 -16.45 22.34
C GLY A 314 16.99 -15.16 21.57
N ASN A 315 17.01 -14.00 22.24
CA ASN A 315 16.91 -12.69 21.63
C ASN A 315 18.13 -12.38 20.74
N ALA A 316 19.33 -12.54 21.28
CA ALA A 316 20.56 -12.24 20.55
C ALA A 316 20.68 -13.08 19.27
N THR A 317 20.47 -14.38 19.35
CA THR A 317 20.50 -15.28 18.18
C THR A 317 19.33 -15.04 17.25
N GLY A 318 18.11 -14.76 17.78
CA GLY A 318 16.94 -14.44 16.97
C GLY A 318 17.10 -13.14 16.19
N LEU A 319 17.65 -12.11 16.84
CA LEU A 319 17.98 -10.83 16.18
C LEU A 319 19.05 -11.01 15.11
N ALA A 320 20.14 -11.71 15.41
CA ALA A 320 21.22 -11.93 14.44
C ALA A 320 20.71 -12.68 13.19
N LEU A 321 19.94 -13.75 13.39
CA LEU A 321 19.34 -14.50 12.27
C LEU A 321 18.30 -13.68 11.52
N GLY A 322 17.46 -12.89 12.21
CA GLY A 322 16.51 -12.02 11.58
C GLY A 322 17.16 -10.98 10.67
N MET A 323 18.21 -10.32 11.18
CA MET A 323 19.00 -9.36 10.39
C MET A 323 19.69 -10.01 9.20
N LEU A 324 20.23 -11.22 9.38
CA LEU A 324 20.84 -11.99 8.30
C LEU A 324 19.83 -12.32 7.20
N LEU A 325 18.65 -12.80 7.55
CA LEU A 325 17.59 -13.11 6.60
C LEU A 325 17.10 -11.86 5.86
N ILE A 326 16.94 -10.74 6.56
CA ILE A 326 16.57 -9.46 5.94
C ILE A 326 17.69 -9.01 4.97
N ARG A 327 18.96 -9.18 5.32
CA ARG A 327 20.10 -8.81 4.45
C ARG A 327 20.13 -9.61 3.15
N TYR A 328 19.86 -10.90 3.23
CA TYR A 328 19.95 -11.84 2.11
C TYR A 328 18.56 -12.26 1.55
N ARG A 329 17.50 -11.45 1.82
CA ARG A 329 16.13 -11.78 1.45
C ARG A 329 15.89 -11.99 -0.04
N ASN A 330 16.58 -11.20 -0.88
CA ASN A 330 16.41 -11.26 -2.33
C ASN A 330 17.15 -12.46 -2.92
N GLU A 331 18.36 -12.72 -2.47
CA GLU A 331 19.16 -13.90 -2.82
C GLU A 331 18.42 -15.18 -2.39
N PHE A 332 17.82 -15.16 -1.21
CA PHE A 332 16.99 -16.27 -0.73
C PHE A 332 15.74 -16.47 -1.58
N LYS A 333 15.06 -15.39 -1.96
CA LYS A 333 13.91 -15.42 -2.89
C LYS A 333 14.31 -16.06 -4.22
N GLU A 334 15.42 -15.62 -4.82
CA GLU A 334 15.91 -16.13 -6.10
C GLU A 334 16.30 -17.61 -6.03
N TRP A 335 17.02 -17.98 -4.98
CA TRP A 335 17.40 -19.38 -4.74
C TRP A 335 16.14 -20.27 -4.59
N LEU A 336 15.14 -19.82 -3.84
CA LEU A 336 13.90 -20.56 -3.62
C LEU A 336 13.08 -20.66 -4.91
N ALA A 337 12.99 -19.57 -5.68
CA ALA A 337 12.30 -19.54 -6.97
C ALA A 337 12.93 -20.51 -7.99
N GLN A 338 14.27 -20.56 -8.05
CA GLN A 338 15.00 -21.49 -8.92
C GLN A 338 14.83 -22.95 -8.48
N THR A 339 14.83 -23.21 -7.16
CA THR A 339 14.73 -24.58 -6.63
C THR A 339 13.32 -25.15 -6.76
N LEU A 340 12.28 -24.34 -6.51
CA LEU A 340 10.89 -24.77 -6.55
C LEU A 340 10.21 -24.53 -7.90
N HIS A 341 10.87 -23.84 -8.83
CA HIS A 341 10.31 -23.43 -10.13
C HIS A 341 8.99 -22.63 -9.99
N ILE A 342 8.87 -21.83 -8.91
CA ILE A 342 7.69 -21.02 -8.59
C ILE A 342 8.09 -19.56 -8.54
N GLN A 343 7.33 -18.69 -9.19
CA GLN A 343 7.45 -17.24 -8.98
C GLN A 343 6.75 -16.87 -7.67
N ILE A 344 7.53 -16.66 -6.60
CA ILE A 344 7.00 -16.36 -5.25
C ILE A 344 6.40 -14.95 -5.18
N PHE A 345 7.00 -14.01 -5.92
CA PHE A 345 6.53 -12.63 -6.04
C PHE A 345 6.52 -12.24 -7.52
N PRO A 346 5.42 -12.48 -8.25
CA PRO A 346 5.26 -11.96 -9.60
C PRO A 346 5.30 -10.42 -9.56
N ALA A 347 6.26 -9.83 -10.26
CA ALA A 347 6.41 -8.38 -10.32
C ALA A 347 5.15 -7.69 -10.89
N ASP A 348 4.41 -8.41 -11.72
CA ASP A 348 3.16 -7.97 -12.34
C ASP A 348 2.00 -7.80 -11.36
N ILE A 349 2.00 -8.54 -10.25
CA ILE A 349 0.92 -8.46 -9.23
C ILE A 349 1.33 -7.54 -8.08
N TYR A 350 2.57 -7.67 -7.61
CA TYR A 350 3.03 -6.96 -6.42
C TYR A 350 3.75 -5.65 -6.74
N GLU A 351 3.97 -5.34 -8.02
CA GLU A 351 4.64 -4.12 -8.49
C GLU A 351 6.09 -3.94 -7.97
N PHE A 352 6.68 -4.96 -7.33
CA PHE A 352 8.03 -4.90 -6.77
C PHE A 352 8.94 -5.97 -7.37
N SER A 353 10.08 -5.55 -7.87
CA SER A 353 11.14 -6.45 -8.35
C SER A 353 11.90 -7.13 -7.20
N SER A 354 11.92 -6.50 -6.03
CA SER A 354 12.60 -6.98 -4.83
C SER A 354 11.66 -6.97 -3.62
N ILE A 355 11.88 -7.85 -2.65
CA ILE A 355 11.11 -7.83 -1.40
C ILE A 355 11.50 -6.59 -0.61
N PRO A 356 10.60 -5.58 -0.44
CA PRO A 356 10.93 -4.43 0.38
C PRO A 356 11.03 -4.85 1.85
N ALA A 357 12.02 -4.34 2.57
CA ALA A 357 12.13 -4.55 4.01
C ALA A 357 12.79 -3.34 4.66
N GLN A 358 12.19 -2.87 5.74
CA GLN A 358 12.74 -1.78 6.53
C GLN A 358 12.76 -2.16 8.00
N VAL A 359 13.96 -2.17 8.58
CA VAL A 359 14.13 -2.41 10.01
C VAL A 359 13.93 -1.11 10.77
N VAL A 360 12.88 -1.07 11.59
CA VAL A 360 12.63 0.05 12.51
C VAL A 360 13.15 -0.33 13.89
N PRO A 361 14.15 0.38 14.44
CA PRO A 361 14.76 0.02 15.73
C PRO A 361 13.76 -0.05 16.88
N HIS A 362 12.74 0.80 16.86
CA HIS A 362 11.66 0.82 17.85
C HIS A 362 10.86 -0.49 17.86
N ASP A 363 10.46 -0.99 16.69
CA ASP A 363 9.70 -2.24 16.54
C ASP A 363 10.54 -3.43 17.02
N VAL A 364 11.81 -3.48 16.63
CA VAL A 364 12.77 -4.51 17.08
C VAL A 364 12.94 -4.49 18.59
N ALA A 365 13.05 -3.30 19.20
CA ALA A 365 13.17 -3.17 20.64
C ALA A 365 11.91 -3.69 21.36
N ILE A 366 10.70 -3.35 20.87
CA ILE A 366 9.43 -3.85 21.44
C ILE A 366 9.39 -5.38 21.36
N ILE A 367 9.75 -5.96 20.21
CA ILE A 367 9.76 -7.42 20.02
C ILE A 367 10.71 -8.09 21.02
N CYS A 368 11.96 -7.62 21.11
CA CYS A 368 12.96 -8.19 21.98
C CYS A 368 12.59 -8.06 23.46
N ILE A 369 12.09 -6.90 23.88
CA ILE A 369 11.68 -6.63 25.25
C ILE A 369 10.48 -7.52 25.61
N SER A 370 9.46 -7.57 24.76
CA SER A 370 8.27 -8.41 24.97
C SER A 370 8.63 -9.89 25.08
N ALA A 371 9.46 -10.39 24.16
CA ALA A 371 9.92 -11.77 24.17
C ALA A 371 10.71 -12.11 25.45
N PHE A 372 11.61 -11.20 25.87
CA PHE A 372 12.36 -11.37 27.12
C PHE A 372 11.46 -11.47 28.33
N PHE A 373 10.48 -10.58 28.48
CA PHE A 373 9.54 -10.62 29.58
C PHE A 373 8.67 -11.86 29.54
N ILE A 374 8.14 -12.26 28.39
CA ILE A 374 7.31 -13.48 28.26
C ILE A 374 8.12 -14.71 28.68
N CYS A 375 9.37 -14.86 28.24
CA CYS A 375 10.25 -15.98 28.65
C CYS A 375 10.56 -15.94 30.14
N SER A 376 10.82 -14.76 30.70
CA SER A 376 11.11 -14.58 32.12
C SER A 376 9.89 -14.92 32.99
N PHE A 377 8.70 -14.50 32.61
CA PHE A 377 7.44 -14.85 33.29
C PHE A 377 7.15 -16.35 33.21
N ALA A 378 7.39 -16.99 32.07
CA ALA A 378 7.22 -18.43 31.92
C ALA A 378 8.13 -19.23 32.87
N ALA A 379 9.34 -18.73 33.15
CA ALA A 379 10.26 -19.35 34.11
C ALA A 379 9.87 -19.13 35.56
N LEU A 380 9.04 -18.14 35.88
CA LEU A 380 8.65 -17.84 37.27
C LEU A 380 7.80 -18.93 37.89
N ILE A 381 6.92 -19.56 37.09
CA ILE A 381 6.03 -20.63 37.55
C ILE A 381 6.82 -21.85 38.06
N PRO A 382 7.70 -22.49 37.25
CA PRO A 382 8.50 -23.60 37.70
C PRO A 382 9.47 -23.22 38.83
N ALA A 383 10.03 -22.01 38.78
CA ALA A 383 10.88 -21.48 39.84
C ALA A 383 10.16 -21.42 41.20
N TYR A 384 8.91 -20.98 41.23
CA TYR A 384 8.11 -20.94 42.42
C TYR A 384 7.77 -22.35 42.96
N PHE A 385 7.43 -23.28 42.08
CA PHE A 385 7.21 -24.67 42.46
C PHE A 385 8.47 -25.32 43.03
N ALA A 386 9.63 -25.14 42.39
CA ALA A 386 10.92 -25.60 42.87
C ALA A 386 11.24 -25.07 44.28
N ALA A 387 10.97 -23.79 44.49
CA ALA A 387 11.23 -23.12 45.77
C ALA A 387 10.32 -23.57 46.94
N ARG A 388 9.16 -24.16 46.64
CA ARG A 388 8.23 -24.71 47.67
C ARG A 388 8.45 -26.19 48.00
N LEU A 389 9.38 -26.89 47.34
CA LEU A 389 9.69 -28.28 47.64
C LEU A 389 10.09 -28.46 49.13
N ASP A 390 9.49 -29.46 49.77
CA ASP A 390 9.84 -29.85 51.12
C ASP A 390 11.17 -30.62 51.11
N PRO A 391 12.22 -30.16 51.81
CA PRO A 391 13.52 -30.82 51.81
C PRO A 391 13.46 -32.28 52.27
N VAL A 392 12.58 -32.62 53.23
CA VAL A 392 12.44 -34.00 53.74
C VAL A 392 11.87 -34.92 52.67
N LYS A 393 10.85 -34.45 51.92
CA LYS A 393 10.26 -35.22 50.83
C LYS A 393 11.21 -35.30 49.63
N ALA A 394 11.94 -34.23 49.36
CA ALA A 394 12.89 -34.16 48.23
C ALA A 394 14.09 -35.11 48.40
N LEU A 395 14.54 -35.33 49.63
CA LEU A 395 15.64 -36.25 49.95
C LEU A 395 15.21 -37.74 50.01
N ARG A 396 13.90 -37.99 50.19
CA ARG A 396 13.32 -39.33 50.24
C ARG A 396 12.85 -39.84 48.86
N TYR A 397 12.90 -39.00 47.84
CA TYR A 397 12.50 -39.34 46.48
C TYR A 397 13.62 -40.19 45.85
N GLU A 398 13.35 -41.49 45.66
CA GLU A 398 14.11 -42.42 44.85
C GLU A 398 13.65 -42.36 43.39
#